data_da9dcb3eb26057fc521e07a628eafcee
#
_entry.id   da9dcb3eb26057fc521e07a628eafcee
#
_cell.length_a   1.000
_cell.length_b   1.000
_cell.length_c   1.000
_cell.angle_alpha   90.00
_cell.angle_beta   90.00
_cell.angle_gamma   90.00
#
_symmetry.space_group_name_H-M   'P 1'
#
loop_
_entity.id
_entity.type
_entity.pdbx_description
1 polymer ?
#
loop_
_entity_poly.entity_id
_entity_poly.type
_entity_poly.pdbx_seq_one_letter_code
_entity_poly.pdbx_strand_id
1 'polypeptide(L)'
;MSGGKGIDMEKTFWYKDAVIYQIWPRSFKDADGDGVGDLMGVYEKLDYLKSLHVDAIWFSPLYPSPNADFGYDVADYMDISAEYGGMAAFKKVLDGAHERGIRVIMDLVVNHTSDEHPWFQASRRGEEPYKDYYIWRKPKKDGTLPNNWDSMFEGKAWQYDEVRKAYYLHIFAIKQPDLNMDNPRVRAEVKKILRFW
;
A
#
# COMPACT_ATOMS: atom_id res chain seq x y z
N MET A 1 16.33 21.15 -52.79
CA MET A 1 16.44 20.03 -51.87
C MET A 1 16.37 20.58 -50.45
N SER A 2 15.19 20.67 -49.88
CA SER A 2 14.96 21.14 -48.49
C SER A 2 14.74 19.92 -47.64
N GLY A 3 15.75 19.57 -46.85
CA GLY A 3 15.66 18.53 -45.84
C GLY A 3 14.77 19.00 -44.70
N GLY A 4 13.54 18.52 -44.64
CA GLY A 4 12.69 18.67 -43.46
C GLY A 4 13.30 17.92 -42.29
N LYS A 5 13.79 18.66 -41.29
CA LYS A 5 14.09 18.09 -39.98
C LYS A 5 12.77 17.61 -39.40
N GLY A 6 12.62 16.27 -39.28
CA GLY A 6 11.55 15.68 -38.50
C GLY A 6 11.62 16.22 -37.10
N ILE A 7 10.53 16.80 -36.64
CA ILE A 7 10.35 17.16 -35.24
C ILE A 7 10.29 15.83 -34.49
N ASP A 8 11.34 15.53 -33.74
CA ASP A 8 11.36 14.41 -32.78
C ASP A 8 10.31 14.76 -31.73
N MET A 9 9.10 14.17 -31.86
CA MET A 9 8.07 14.31 -30.83
C MET A 9 8.56 13.57 -29.60
N GLU A 10 9.20 14.29 -28.67
CA GLU A 10 9.46 13.76 -27.33
C GLU A 10 8.20 13.02 -26.85
N LYS A 11 8.34 11.74 -26.53
CA LYS A 11 7.26 10.95 -25.93
C LYS A 11 6.79 11.68 -24.66
N THR A 12 5.73 12.45 -24.75
CA THR A 12 5.12 13.09 -23.59
C THR A 12 4.48 12.00 -22.73
N PHE A 13 5.03 11.78 -21.57
CA PHE A 13 4.44 10.88 -20.58
C PHE A 13 3.23 11.58 -19.96
N TRP A 14 2.07 10.93 -19.99
CA TRP A 14 0.79 11.49 -19.54
C TRP A 14 0.84 12.07 -18.11
N TYR A 15 1.64 11.46 -17.22
CA TYR A 15 1.74 11.86 -15.81
C TYR A 15 2.53 13.14 -15.57
N LYS A 16 3.27 13.66 -16.56
CA LYS A 16 4.06 14.90 -16.39
C LYS A 16 3.18 16.14 -16.23
N ASP A 17 2.03 16.15 -16.89
CA ASP A 17 1.11 17.29 -16.90
C ASP A 17 -0.24 16.94 -16.23
N ALA A 18 -0.35 15.73 -15.65
CA ALA A 18 -1.59 15.23 -15.08
C ALA A 18 -1.93 15.89 -13.75
N VAL A 19 -3.22 16.17 -13.57
CA VAL A 19 -3.81 16.53 -12.28
C VAL A 19 -4.27 15.24 -11.60
N ILE A 20 -3.64 14.89 -10.48
CA ILE A 20 -3.94 13.68 -9.71
C ILE A 20 -4.70 14.09 -8.44
N TYR A 21 -5.87 13.53 -8.25
CA TYR A 21 -6.72 13.76 -7.08
C TYR A 21 -6.59 12.58 -6.11
N GLN A 22 -6.07 12.82 -4.91
CA GLN A 22 -5.99 11.79 -3.88
C GLN A 22 -7.34 11.61 -3.19
N ILE A 23 -7.75 10.37 -3.02
CA ILE A 23 -8.94 9.99 -2.24
C ILE A 23 -8.52 9.05 -1.11
N TRP A 24 -8.81 9.47 0.12
CA TRP A 24 -8.91 8.56 1.24
C TRP A 24 -10.38 8.14 1.38
N PRO A 25 -10.75 6.91 0.99
CA PRO A 25 -12.16 6.51 0.87
C PRO A 25 -12.93 6.72 2.17
N ARG A 26 -12.33 6.34 3.29
CA ARG A 26 -12.91 6.41 4.63
C ARG A 26 -13.52 7.78 4.98
N SER A 27 -12.98 8.87 4.44
CA SER A 27 -13.44 10.25 4.73
C SER A 27 -14.05 10.96 3.53
N PHE A 28 -14.14 10.31 2.36
CA PHE A 28 -14.56 10.98 1.14
C PHE A 28 -16.08 11.07 0.99
N LYS A 29 -16.76 9.94 0.97
CA LYS A 29 -18.22 9.86 0.94
C LYS A 29 -18.69 8.49 1.41
N ASP A 30 -19.56 8.49 2.37
CA ASP A 30 -20.34 7.36 2.85
C ASP A 30 -21.60 7.22 1.98
N ALA A 31 -21.81 6.06 1.35
CA ALA A 31 -22.96 5.79 0.50
C ALA A 31 -24.00 4.90 1.18
N ASP A 32 -23.63 4.09 2.15
CA ASP A 32 -24.53 3.16 2.85
C ASP A 32 -24.98 3.67 4.23
N GLY A 33 -24.36 4.74 4.73
CA GLY A 33 -24.81 5.44 5.95
C GLY A 33 -24.26 4.83 7.23
N ASP A 34 -23.17 4.06 7.17
CA ASP A 34 -22.55 3.45 8.35
C ASP A 34 -21.57 4.38 9.10
N GLY A 35 -21.29 5.56 8.54
CA GLY A 35 -20.37 6.55 9.09
C GLY A 35 -18.94 6.46 8.53
N VAL A 36 -18.67 5.50 7.65
CA VAL A 36 -17.38 5.32 6.98
C VAL A 36 -17.55 5.51 5.47
N GLY A 37 -16.73 6.33 4.85
CA GLY A 37 -16.75 6.50 3.41
C GLY A 37 -16.29 5.21 2.69
N ASP A 38 -16.89 4.96 1.53
CA ASP A 38 -16.76 3.72 0.78
C ASP A 38 -16.56 3.94 -0.73
N LEU A 39 -16.30 2.85 -1.47
CA LEU A 39 -16.10 2.92 -2.92
C LEU A 39 -17.36 3.23 -3.70
N MET A 40 -18.54 2.93 -3.16
CA MET A 40 -19.79 3.33 -3.80
C MET A 40 -20.00 4.83 -3.68
N GLY A 41 -19.61 5.44 -2.56
CA GLY A 41 -19.56 6.89 -2.40
C GLY A 41 -18.60 7.56 -3.40
N VAL A 42 -17.44 6.94 -3.66
CA VAL A 42 -16.54 7.40 -4.73
C VAL A 42 -17.21 7.28 -6.09
N TYR A 43 -17.85 6.15 -6.39
CA TYR A 43 -18.57 5.93 -7.66
C TYR A 43 -19.60 7.03 -7.92
N GLU A 44 -20.41 7.38 -6.94
CA GLU A 44 -21.42 8.45 -7.04
C GLU A 44 -20.80 9.84 -7.31
N LYS A 45 -19.54 10.04 -6.99
CA LYS A 45 -18.81 11.31 -7.18
C LYS A 45 -17.92 11.35 -8.41
N LEU A 46 -17.92 10.33 -9.27
CA LEU A 46 -17.07 10.32 -10.47
C LEU A 46 -17.39 11.46 -11.44
N ASP A 47 -18.64 11.87 -11.58
CA ASP A 47 -19.01 13.01 -12.44
C ASP A 47 -18.54 14.34 -11.85
N TYR A 48 -18.56 14.48 -10.53
CA TYR A 48 -17.94 15.62 -9.84
C TYR A 48 -16.44 15.66 -10.08
N LEU A 49 -15.73 14.54 -9.92
CA LEU A 49 -14.30 14.46 -10.19
C LEU A 49 -13.98 14.79 -11.66
N LYS A 50 -14.80 14.31 -12.60
CA LYS A 50 -14.69 14.67 -14.02
C LYS A 50 -14.87 16.18 -14.25
N SER A 51 -15.80 16.82 -13.55
CA SER A 51 -16.03 18.27 -13.66
C SER A 51 -14.85 19.11 -13.13
N LEU A 52 -14.01 18.55 -12.27
CA LEU A 52 -12.77 19.17 -11.79
C LEU A 52 -11.60 19.00 -12.79
N HIS A 53 -11.82 18.32 -13.91
CA HIS A 53 -10.79 18.04 -14.92
C HIS A 53 -9.57 17.28 -14.38
N VAL A 54 -9.77 16.37 -13.45
CA VAL A 54 -8.68 15.50 -12.96
C VAL A 54 -8.37 14.39 -13.99
N ASP A 55 -7.11 14.06 -14.14
CA ASP A 55 -6.64 13.03 -15.08
C ASP A 55 -6.56 11.66 -14.45
N ALA A 56 -6.35 11.62 -13.13
CA ALA A 56 -6.25 10.39 -12.36
C ALA A 56 -6.75 10.57 -10.93
N ILE A 57 -7.25 9.47 -10.36
CA ILE A 57 -7.54 9.31 -8.94
C ILE A 57 -6.44 8.44 -8.34
N TRP A 58 -5.83 8.88 -7.24
CA TRP A 58 -4.96 8.07 -6.40
C TRP A 58 -5.68 7.72 -5.11
N PHE A 59 -5.89 6.44 -4.87
CA PHE A 59 -6.43 5.95 -3.62
C PHE A 59 -5.34 5.77 -2.56
N SER A 60 -5.54 6.30 -1.35
CA SER A 60 -4.91 5.77 -0.15
C SER A 60 -5.25 4.28 -0.04
N PRO A 61 -4.47 3.46 0.69
CA PRO A 61 -4.61 2.00 0.65
C PRO A 61 -6.04 1.51 0.82
N LEU A 62 -6.48 0.64 -0.10
CA LEU A 62 -7.80 0.01 -0.12
C LEU A 62 -7.79 -1.44 0.39
N TYR A 63 -6.61 -1.95 0.70
CA TYR A 63 -6.38 -3.35 1.06
C TYR A 63 -7.01 -3.72 2.39
N PRO A 64 -7.30 -5.03 2.63
CA PRO A 64 -7.61 -5.51 3.97
C PRO A 64 -6.52 -5.10 4.96
N SER A 65 -6.96 -4.47 6.07
CA SER A 65 -6.08 -3.92 7.09
C SER A 65 -6.78 -3.99 8.45
N PRO A 66 -6.08 -4.30 9.57
CA PRO A 66 -6.63 -4.14 10.91
C PRO A 66 -6.74 -2.67 11.34
N ASN A 67 -6.40 -1.71 10.47
CA ASN A 67 -6.52 -0.27 10.68
C ASN A 67 -5.68 0.30 11.85
N ALA A 68 -4.55 -0.33 12.17
CA ALA A 68 -3.60 0.22 13.13
C ALA A 68 -2.95 1.52 12.62
N ASP A 69 -2.85 1.66 11.30
CA ASP A 69 -2.43 2.87 10.59
C ASP A 69 -3.36 3.17 9.39
N PHE A 70 -4.67 3.03 9.62
CA PHE A 70 -5.74 3.42 8.70
C PHE A 70 -5.56 2.96 7.24
N GLY A 71 -5.18 1.68 7.06
CA GLY A 71 -5.00 1.05 5.75
C GLY A 71 -3.54 0.85 5.35
N TYR A 72 -2.60 1.59 5.93
CA TYR A 72 -1.17 1.43 5.63
C TYR A 72 -0.55 0.19 6.28
N ASP A 73 -1.20 -0.44 7.25
CA ASP A 73 -0.85 -1.75 7.81
C ASP A 73 -1.57 -2.87 7.03
N VAL A 74 -1.04 -3.19 5.85
CA VAL A 74 -1.66 -4.09 4.89
C VAL A 74 -1.60 -5.54 5.35
N ALA A 75 -2.75 -6.21 5.42
CA ALA A 75 -2.87 -7.63 5.77
C ALA A 75 -3.02 -8.55 4.54
N ASP A 76 -3.50 -8.05 3.41
CA ASP A 76 -3.57 -8.76 2.12
C ASP A 76 -3.43 -7.76 0.98
N TYR A 77 -2.46 -7.97 0.07
CA TYR A 77 -2.22 -7.08 -1.07
C TYR A 77 -3.05 -7.41 -2.30
N MET A 78 -3.78 -8.51 -2.31
CA MET A 78 -4.48 -8.99 -3.51
C MET A 78 -6.00 -8.95 -3.38
N ASP A 79 -6.49 -8.23 -2.37
CA ASP A 79 -7.93 -8.00 -2.18
C ASP A 79 -8.20 -6.55 -1.80
N ILE A 80 -9.46 -6.18 -1.84
CA ILE A 80 -9.99 -4.88 -1.39
C ILE A 80 -10.75 -5.11 -0.09
N SER A 81 -10.53 -4.22 0.88
CA SER A 81 -11.20 -4.29 2.18
C SER A 81 -12.72 -4.34 2.02
N ALA A 82 -13.35 -5.27 2.76
CA ALA A 82 -14.80 -5.36 2.83
C ALA A 82 -15.43 -4.07 3.39
N GLU A 83 -14.71 -3.34 4.25
CA GLU A 83 -15.10 -2.02 4.78
C GLU A 83 -15.39 -1.02 3.66
N TYR A 84 -14.68 -1.11 2.53
CA TYR A 84 -14.88 -0.24 1.37
C TYR A 84 -15.78 -0.85 0.29
N GLY A 85 -16.38 -2.02 0.53
CA GLY A 85 -17.27 -2.71 -0.42
C GLY A 85 -16.60 -3.80 -1.25
N GLY A 86 -15.33 -4.10 -0.99
CA GLY A 86 -14.59 -5.21 -1.60
C GLY A 86 -14.30 -5.06 -3.09
N MET A 87 -13.80 -6.13 -3.70
CA MET A 87 -13.35 -6.15 -5.10
C MET A 87 -14.47 -5.80 -6.11
N ALA A 88 -15.72 -6.14 -5.80
CA ALA A 88 -16.83 -5.84 -6.71
C ALA A 88 -17.10 -4.33 -6.80
N ALA A 89 -17.09 -3.62 -5.67
CA ALA A 89 -17.22 -2.16 -5.64
C ALA A 89 -16.00 -1.48 -6.31
N PHE A 90 -14.80 -1.99 -6.07
CA PHE A 90 -13.59 -1.49 -6.73
C PHE A 90 -13.67 -1.58 -8.26
N LYS A 91 -14.07 -2.74 -8.80
CA LYS A 91 -14.23 -2.90 -10.26
C LYS A 91 -15.24 -1.91 -10.83
N LYS A 92 -16.35 -1.68 -10.13
CA LYS A 92 -17.37 -0.70 -10.56
C LYS A 92 -16.81 0.73 -10.60
N VAL A 93 -16.02 1.12 -9.60
CA VAL A 93 -15.32 2.41 -9.59
C VAL A 93 -14.30 2.49 -10.71
N LEU A 94 -13.51 1.45 -10.93
CA LEU A 94 -12.50 1.38 -11.97
C LEU A 94 -13.11 1.58 -13.36
N ASP A 95 -14.15 0.79 -13.67
CA ASP A 95 -14.85 0.88 -14.95
C ASP A 95 -15.48 2.26 -15.15
N GLY A 96 -16.20 2.77 -14.13
CA GLY A 96 -16.82 4.09 -14.18
C GLY A 96 -15.82 5.25 -14.29
N ALA A 97 -14.64 5.14 -13.68
CA ALA A 97 -13.55 6.12 -13.85
C ALA A 97 -12.99 6.09 -15.28
N HIS A 98 -12.74 4.88 -15.81
CA HIS A 98 -12.23 4.70 -17.18
C HIS A 98 -13.23 5.21 -18.25
N GLU A 99 -14.53 4.98 -18.09
CA GLU A 99 -15.58 5.54 -18.96
C GLU A 99 -15.53 7.08 -19.03
N ARG A 100 -15.07 7.72 -17.95
CA ARG A 100 -14.90 9.18 -17.87
C ARG A 100 -13.50 9.65 -18.27
N GLY A 101 -12.62 8.75 -18.69
CA GLY A 101 -11.23 9.05 -19.06
C GLY A 101 -10.35 9.37 -17.85
N ILE A 102 -10.76 8.96 -16.63
CA ILE A 102 -9.98 9.14 -15.40
C ILE A 102 -9.21 7.84 -15.11
N ARG A 103 -7.91 7.94 -14.91
CA ARG A 103 -7.06 6.82 -14.51
C ARG A 103 -7.17 6.55 -13.02
N VAL A 104 -6.93 5.31 -12.62
CA VAL A 104 -6.89 4.90 -11.21
C VAL A 104 -5.47 4.49 -10.84
N ILE A 105 -4.98 5.02 -9.73
CA ILE A 105 -3.67 4.71 -9.15
C ILE A 105 -3.91 4.08 -7.78
N MET A 106 -3.33 2.89 -7.59
CA MET A 106 -3.32 2.19 -6.31
C MET A 106 -2.05 2.53 -5.53
N ASP A 107 -2.17 2.72 -4.23
CA ASP A 107 -1.00 2.88 -3.35
C ASP A 107 -0.24 1.55 -3.24
N LEU A 108 1.07 1.57 -3.32
CA LEU A 108 1.92 0.39 -3.21
C LEU A 108 2.74 0.44 -1.92
N VAL A 109 2.15 -0.04 -0.84
CA VAL A 109 2.77 -0.07 0.49
C VAL A 109 3.62 -1.33 0.64
N VAL A 110 4.89 -1.28 0.24
CA VAL A 110 5.78 -2.47 0.25
C VAL A 110 7.02 -2.31 1.12
N ASN A 111 7.10 -1.26 1.94
CA ASN A 111 8.13 -1.14 2.97
C ASN A 111 7.92 -2.15 4.10
N HIS A 112 6.67 -2.37 4.48
CA HIS A 112 6.24 -3.19 5.61
C HIS A 112 4.90 -3.86 5.29
N THR A 113 4.45 -4.73 6.18
CA THR A 113 3.08 -5.26 6.20
C THR A 113 2.44 -4.99 7.55
N SER A 114 1.15 -5.31 7.70
CA SER A 114 0.59 -5.53 9.04
C SER A 114 1.32 -6.66 9.77
N ASP A 115 1.40 -6.59 11.09
CA ASP A 115 1.83 -7.73 11.91
C ASP A 115 0.82 -8.89 11.88
N GLU A 116 -0.40 -8.66 11.38
CA GLU A 116 -1.41 -9.70 11.14
C GLU A 116 -1.28 -10.36 9.75
N HIS A 117 -0.42 -9.84 8.87
CA HIS A 117 -0.18 -10.43 7.56
C HIS A 117 0.31 -11.89 7.70
N PRO A 118 -0.20 -12.84 6.90
CA PRO A 118 0.21 -14.25 6.97
C PRO A 118 1.73 -14.47 6.86
N TRP A 119 2.43 -13.66 6.07
CA TRP A 119 3.89 -13.72 5.96
C TRP A 119 4.58 -13.39 7.28
N PHE A 120 4.12 -12.36 8.01
CA PHE A 120 4.71 -12.02 9.30
C PHE A 120 4.43 -13.10 10.34
N GLN A 121 3.22 -13.60 10.39
CA GLN A 121 2.85 -14.65 11.31
C GLN A 121 3.66 -15.94 11.09
N ALA A 122 3.91 -16.32 9.84
CA ALA A 122 4.77 -17.47 9.51
C ALA A 122 6.26 -17.17 9.81
N SER A 123 6.75 -15.96 9.46
CA SER A 123 8.10 -15.51 9.77
C SER A 123 8.38 -15.52 11.27
N ARG A 124 7.45 -15.02 12.05
CA ARG A 124 7.46 -15.01 13.51
C ARG A 124 7.64 -16.40 14.13
N ARG A 125 7.03 -17.43 13.53
CA ARG A 125 7.19 -18.84 13.94
C ARG A 125 8.44 -19.51 13.35
N GLY A 126 9.20 -18.79 12.50
CA GLY A 126 10.38 -19.32 11.83
C GLY A 126 10.10 -20.29 10.69
N GLU A 127 8.90 -20.25 10.11
CA GLU A 127 8.45 -21.14 9.05
C GLU A 127 9.04 -20.77 7.68
N GLU A 128 9.50 -21.78 6.93
CA GLU A 128 9.90 -21.61 5.54
C GLU A 128 8.66 -21.47 4.63
N PRO A 129 8.74 -20.66 3.58
CA PRO A 129 9.86 -19.85 3.12
C PRO A 129 9.94 -18.46 3.77
N TYR A 130 9.07 -18.15 4.73
CA TYR A 130 8.79 -16.83 5.24
C TYR A 130 9.74 -16.36 6.35
N LYS A 131 10.54 -17.25 6.94
CA LYS A 131 11.34 -16.95 8.14
C LYS A 131 12.20 -15.69 8.00
N ASP A 132 12.70 -15.37 6.78
CA ASP A 132 13.58 -14.24 6.51
C ASP A 132 12.92 -13.17 5.62
N TYR A 133 11.57 -13.12 5.58
CA TYR A 133 10.82 -12.09 4.86
C TYR A 133 10.88 -10.73 5.54
N TYR A 134 11.17 -10.71 6.84
CA TYR A 134 11.27 -9.48 7.64
C TYR A 134 12.66 -9.33 8.22
N ILE A 135 12.99 -8.13 8.69
CA ILE A 135 14.30 -7.81 9.23
C ILE A 135 14.34 -8.17 10.72
N TRP A 136 14.94 -9.32 11.03
CA TRP A 136 15.10 -9.83 12.38
C TRP A 136 16.52 -9.69 12.90
N ARG A 137 16.69 -9.39 14.19
CA ARG A 137 17.99 -9.38 14.88
C ARG A 137 17.86 -10.05 16.26
N LYS A 138 18.82 -10.88 16.60
CA LYS A 138 18.91 -11.45 17.95
C LYS A 138 19.27 -10.35 18.96
N PRO A 139 18.82 -10.48 20.22
CA PRO A 139 19.29 -9.62 21.31
C PRO A 139 20.83 -9.62 21.37
N LYS A 140 21.41 -8.48 21.72
CA LYS A 140 22.84 -8.44 22.06
C LYS A 140 23.12 -9.22 23.35
N LYS A 141 24.37 -9.56 23.60
CA LYS A 141 24.79 -10.30 24.80
C LYS A 141 24.43 -9.60 26.11
N ASP A 142 24.40 -8.27 26.08
CA ASP A 142 24.01 -7.40 27.20
C ASP A 142 22.50 -7.14 27.29
N GLY A 143 21.70 -7.77 26.44
CA GLY A 143 20.26 -7.60 26.39
C GLY A 143 19.76 -6.28 25.74
N THR A 144 20.68 -5.44 25.24
CA THR A 144 20.28 -4.18 24.61
C THR A 144 19.76 -4.36 23.19
N LEU A 145 19.10 -3.30 22.65
CA LEU A 145 18.58 -3.25 21.30
C LEU A 145 19.66 -3.44 20.25
N PRO A 146 19.32 -3.92 19.05
CA PRO A 146 20.27 -4.08 17.94
C PRO A 146 21.06 -2.81 17.61
N ASN A 147 20.42 -1.66 17.64
CA ASN A 147 21.02 -0.34 17.52
C ASN A 147 20.13 0.72 18.20
N ASN A 148 20.47 1.99 18.03
CA ASN A 148 19.78 3.13 18.64
C ASN A 148 18.74 3.80 17.73
N TRP A 149 18.32 3.18 16.64
CA TRP A 149 17.35 3.76 15.72
C TRP A 149 16.00 4.01 16.41
N ASP A 150 15.42 5.15 16.07
CA ASP A 150 14.07 5.52 16.45
C ASP A 150 13.10 5.30 15.28
N SER A 151 11.84 5.04 15.59
CA SER A 151 10.79 4.95 14.58
C SER A 151 10.39 6.34 14.08
N MET A 152 9.72 6.39 12.93
CA MET A 152 9.22 7.64 12.36
C MET A 152 8.05 8.24 13.16
N PHE A 153 7.34 7.43 13.93
CA PHE A 153 6.23 7.91 14.75
C PHE A 153 6.70 8.19 16.17
N GLU A 154 6.98 7.15 16.94
CA GLU A 154 7.50 7.29 18.30
C GLU A 154 8.24 6.05 18.77
N GLY A 155 9.13 6.21 19.73
CA GLY A 155 9.86 5.12 20.35
C GLY A 155 10.96 4.53 19.48
N LYS A 156 11.40 3.31 19.87
CA LYS A 156 12.50 2.62 19.17
C LYS A 156 12.00 1.87 17.96
N ALA A 157 12.84 1.75 16.93
CA ALA A 157 12.53 1.05 15.69
C ALA A 157 12.60 -0.48 15.81
N TRP A 158 12.87 -1.02 16.99
CA TRP A 158 13.03 -2.45 17.24
C TRP A 158 12.08 -2.92 18.31
N GLN A 159 11.21 -3.89 17.96
CA GLN A 159 10.27 -4.53 18.87
C GLN A 159 10.69 -5.98 19.11
N TYR A 160 10.78 -6.36 20.39
CA TYR A 160 11.05 -7.75 20.74
C TYR A 160 9.79 -8.61 20.57
N ASP A 161 9.98 -9.77 19.94
CA ASP A 161 8.93 -10.76 19.75
C ASP A 161 9.21 -12.00 20.60
N GLU A 162 8.28 -12.33 21.48
CA GLU A 162 8.40 -13.44 22.43
C GLU A 162 8.34 -14.82 21.76
N VAL A 163 7.69 -14.94 20.60
CA VAL A 163 7.59 -16.20 19.85
C VAL A 163 8.91 -16.47 19.13
N ARG A 164 9.41 -15.47 18.38
CA ARG A 164 10.66 -15.57 17.63
C ARG A 164 11.90 -15.50 18.51
N LYS A 165 11.79 -14.94 19.72
CA LYS A 165 12.92 -14.63 20.61
C LYS A 165 13.97 -13.74 19.94
N ALA A 166 13.49 -12.75 19.19
CA ALA A 166 14.31 -11.82 18.42
C ALA A 166 13.58 -10.46 18.29
N TYR A 167 14.33 -9.43 17.92
CA TYR A 167 13.77 -8.14 17.56
C TYR A 167 13.44 -8.09 16.07
N TYR A 168 12.26 -7.57 15.71
CA TYR A 168 11.97 -7.16 14.34
C TYR A 168 12.10 -5.64 14.21
N LEU A 169 12.48 -5.19 13.00
CA LEU A 169 12.52 -3.78 12.64
C LEU A 169 11.12 -3.30 12.28
N HIS A 170 10.77 -2.09 12.75
CA HIS A 170 9.60 -1.34 12.30
C HIS A 170 9.97 0.14 12.23
N ILE A 171 10.16 0.67 11.04
CA ILE A 171 10.48 2.11 10.87
C ILE A 171 9.24 2.98 11.13
N PHE A 172 8.05 2.43 10.90
CA PHE A 172 6.77 3.07 11.21
C PHE A 172 6.19 2.52 12.53
N ALA A 173 4.91 2.22 12.61
CA ALA A 173 4.30 1.71 13.83
C ALA A 173 4.81 0.30 14.19
N ILE A 174 4.72 -0.05 15.49
CA ILE A 174 5.03 -1.41 15.98
C ILE A 174 4.24 -2.48 15.22
N LYS A 175 3.02 -2.15 14.80
CA LYS A 175 2.13 -3.00 13.99
C LYS A 175 2.54 -3.13 12.51
N GLN A 176 3.64 -2.50 12.10
CA GLN A 176 4.11 -2.44 10.72
C GLN A 176 5.55 -2.97 10.59
N PRO A 177 5.77 -4.29 10.72
CA PRO A 177 7.10 -4.89 10.59
C PRO A 177 7.67 -4.69 9.17
N ASP A 178 8.93 -4.25 9.09
CA ASP A 178 9.63 -3.96 7.84
C ASP A 178 10.00 -5.22 7.08
N LEU A 179 9.67 -5.22 5.78
CA LEU A 179 10.03 -6.28 4.86
C LEU A 179 11.53 -6.27 4.55
N ASN A 180 12.11 -7.45 4.45
CA ASN A 180 13.51 -7.64 4.05
C ASN A 180 13.65 -7.62 2.52
N MET A 181 13.81 -6.43 1.95
CA MET A 181 13.96 -6.26 0.50
C MET A 181 15.26 -6.83 -0.07
N ASP A 182 16.25 -7.18 0.76
CA ASP A 182 17.43 -7.91 0.32
C ASP A 182 17.10 -9.37 -0.03
N ASN A 183 16.01 -9.90 0.52
CA ASN A 183 15.54 -11.24 0.20
C ASN A 183 14.89 -11.27 -1.20
N PRO A 184 15.43 -12.08 -2.16
CA PRO A 184 14.89 -12.14 -3.52
C PRO A 184 13.46 -12.70 -3.57
N ARG A 185 13.05 -13.51 -2.59
CA ARG A 185 11.67 -14.02 -2.50
C ARG A 185 10.69 -12.89 -2.19
N VAL A 186 11.04 -11.98 -1.28
CA VAL A 186 10.21 -10.79 -0.97
C VAL A 186 10.04 -9.93 -2.23
N ARG A 187 11.13 -9.66 -2.96
CA ARG A 187 11.04 -8.93 -4.23
C ARG A 187 10.18 -9.64 -5.29
N ALA A 188 10.17 -10.97 -5.27
CA ALA A 188 9.32 -11.75 -6.17
C ALA A 188 7.84 -11.61 -5.80
N GLU A 189 7.50 -11.59 -4.50
CA GLU A 189 6.13 -11.33 -4.05
C GLU A 189 5.67 -9.92 -4.44
N VAL A 190 6.50 -8.90 -4.24
CA VAL A 190 6.17 -7.52 -4.69
C VAL A 190 5.90 -7.48 -6.19
N LYS A 191 6.68 -8.21 -7.01
CA LYS A 191 6.42 -8.30 -8.46
C LYS A 191 5.10 -9.02 -8.78
N LYS A 192 4.66 -9.97 -7.95
CA LYS A 192 3.34 -10.62 -8.12
C LYS A 192 2.21 -9.64 -7.83
N ILE A 193 2.33 -8.85 -6.76
CA ILE A 193 1.38 -7.78 -6.41
C ILE A 193 1.24 -6.81 -7.58
N LEU A 194 2.37 -6.31 -8.11
CA LEU A 194 2.38 -5.38 -9.26
C LEU A 194 1.77 -5.97 -10.54
N ARG A 195 1.81 -7.29 -10.72
CA ARG A 195 1.20 -7.94 -11.89
C ARG A 195 -0.27 -8.24 -11.69
N PHE A 196 -0.71 -8.32 -10.46
CA PHE A 196 -2.11 -8.56 -10.11
C PHE A 196 -2.95 -7.31 -10.39
N TRP A 197 -2.46 -6.14 -9.97
CA TRP A 197 -3.10 -4.85 -10.20
C TRP A 197 -2.75 -4.24 -11.56
#